data_791123d0c40aff83b2bf44c9cc80d696
#
_entry.id   791123d0c40aff83b2bf44c9cc80d696
#
_cell.length_a   1.000
_cell.length_b   1.000
_cell.length_c   1.000
_cell.angle_alpha   90.00
_cell.angle_beta   90.00
_cell.angle_gamma   90.00
#
_symmetry.space_group_name_H-M   'P 1'
#
loop_
_entity.id
_entity.type
_entity.pdbx_description
1 polymer ?
#
loop_
_entity_poly.entity_id
_entity_poly.type
_entity_poly.pdbx_seq_one_letter_code
_entity_poly.pdbx_strand_id
1 'polypeptide(L)'
;MTVTIYDVAREAGVSMATVSRVVNNNPNVKPQTRKKVYEAIERLGYRPNAVARGLASKKTTTVGVVIPDISNSIFAEIARGIEDIANMYHYNIILCNADKKKEKEIRVVNTLLEKQVDGLLFMGGTVTEDHLQAFQSSAVPIVLCATRDENGLIPSVDIDHEAAAFDAVNTLIRHGHREIAMISGTLQDPANGYSRFQGYKKALEAANIEYKEDWVRIGNYRYESGVEAMKYFIGLKKRPTAIFAATDEMAIGAIHSIQDEGLKVPDDFSIISVDNIRLASMVRPQLTTVAQPMYDLGAVAMRLLTKLMKKENVENTRVILPHETILRLSVNQLN
;
A
#
# COMPACT_ATOMS: atom_id res chain seq x y z
N MET A 1 -13.28 -34.81 -22.66
CA MET A 1 -13.12 -35.24 -21.26
C MET A 1 -11.86 -34.57 -20.69
N THR A 2 -11.92 -34.08 -19.48
CA THR A 2 -10.74 -33.45 -18.83
C THR A 2 -9.79 -34.54 -18.37
N VAL A 3 -8.54 -34.50 -18.81
CA VAL A 3 -7.50 -35.46 -18.38
C VAL A 3 -7.27 -35.36 -16.89
N THR A 4 -7.22 -36.49 -16.22
CA THR A 4 -7.08 -36.58 -14.75
C THR A 4 -5.74 -37.19 -14.36
N ILE A 5 -5.39 -37.10 -13.08
CA ILE A 5 -4.18 -37.75 -12.52
C ILE A 5 -4.21 -39.28 -12.69
N TYR A 6 -5.41 -39.90 -12.78
CA TYR A 6 -5.59 -41.29 -13.03
C TYR A 6 -5.14 -41.67 -14.45
N ASP A 7 -5.44 -40.84 -15.44
CA ASP A 7 -5.05 -41.09 -16.83
C ASP A 7 -3.51 -41.00 -16.99
N VAL A 8 -2.87 -40.03 -16.31
CA VAL A 8 -1.41 -39.92 -16.27
C VAL A 8 -0.78 -41.14 -15.58
N ALA A 9 -1.36 -41.60 -14.47
CA ALA A 9 -0.85 -42.76 -13.76
C ALA A 9 -0.90 -44.03 -14.62
N ARG A 10 -2.03 -44.23 -15.33
CA ARG A 10 -2.24 -45.34 -16.29
C ARG A 10 -1.25 -45.26 -17.44
N GLU A 11 -1.08 -44.11 -18.08
CA GLU A 11 -0.18 -43.89 -19.20
C GLU A 11 1.30 -44.09 -18.84
N ALA A 12 1.71 -43.58 -17.64
CA ALA A 12 3.09 -43.70 -17.14
C ALA A 12 3.39 -45.09 -16.54
N GLY A 13 2.39 -45.95 -16.31
CA GLY A 13 2.55 -47.26 -15.65
C GLY A 13 2.96 -47.14 -14.18
N VAL A 14 2.45 -46.14 -13.45
CA VAL A 14 2.77 -45.89 -12.05
C VAL A 14 1.50 -45.63 -11.22
N SER A 15 1.64 -45.62 -9.88
CA SER A 15 0.52 -45.23 -9.01
C SER A 15 0.24 -43.73 -9.06
N MET A 16 -1.01 -43.32 -8.76
CA MET A 16 -1.36 -41.90 -8.57
C MET A 16 -0.47 -41.19 -7.54
N ALA A 17 -0.15 -41.91 -6.45
CA ALA A 17 0.75 -41.36 -5.41
C ALA A 17 2.13 -41.04 -5.99
N THR A 18 2.60 -41.84 -6.96
CA THR A 18 3.87 -41.60 -7.65
C THR A 18 3.76 -40.34 -8.55
N VAL A 19 2.67 -40.25 -9.34
CA VAL A 19 2.40 -39.06 -10.17
C VAL A 19 2.36 -37.81 -9.29
N SER A 20 1.60 -37.84 -8.19
CA SER A 20 1.51 -36.71 -7.22
C SER A 20 2.89 -36.32 -6.66
N ARG A 21 3.73 -37.29 -6.30
CA ARG A 21 5.11 -37.02 -5.84
C ARG A 21 5.97 -36.37 -6.92
N VAL A 22 5.85 -36.79 -8.17
CA VAL A 22 6.57 -36.20 -9.31
C VAL A 22 6.13 -34.76 -9.54
N VAL A 23 4.82 -34.52 -9.62
CA VAL A 23 4.23 -33.20 -9.85
C VAL A 23 4.61 -32.21 -8.71
N ASN A 24 4.76 -32.73 -7.48
CA ASN A 24 5.19 -31.94 -6.32
C ASN A 24 6.72 -31.91 -6.13
N ASN A 25 7.51 -32.28 -7.14
CA ASN A 25 8.96 -32.27 -7.12
C ASN A 25 9.60 -33.01 -5.93
N ASN A 26 8.94 -34.06 -5.42
CA ASN A 26 9.48 -34.83 -4.30
C ASN A 26 10.84 -35.47 -4.68
N PRO A 27 11.93 -35.22 -3.91
CA PRO A 27 13.26 -35.71 -4.26
C PRO A 27 13.40 -37.24 -4.23
N ASN A 28 12.52 -37.94 -3.52
CA ASN A 28 12.59 -39.38 -3.34
C ASN A 28 12.05 -40.19 -4.54
N VAL A 29 11.76 -39.56 -5.69
CA VAL A 29 11.32 -40.25 -6.91
C VAL A 29 12.52 -40.47 -7.84
N LYS A 30 12.73 -41.73 -8.24
CA LYS A 30 13.83 -42.09 -9.15
C LYS A 30 13.76 -41.30 -10.47
N PRO A 31 14.91 -40.84 -11.03
CA PRO A 31 14.94 -40.00 -12.23
C PRO A 31 14.20 -40.62 -13.43
N GLN A 32 14.32 -41.93 -13.65
CA GLN A 32 13.62 -42.63 -14.73
C GLN A 32 12.09 -42.63 -14.58
N THR A 33 11.59 -42.76 -13.34
CA THR A 33 10.17 -42.67 -13.05
C THR A 33 9.65 -41.25 -13.26
N ARG A 34 10.42 -40.26 -12.83
CA ARG A 34 10.12 -38.85 -13.05
C ARG A 34 9.99 -38.52 -14.54
N LYS A 35 10.94 -39.00 -15.37
CA LYS A 35 10.94 -38.82 -16.83
C LYS A 35 9.66 -39.38 -17.44
N LYS A 36 9.32 -40.66 -17.15
CA LYS A 36 8.09 -41.30 -17.64
C LYS A 36 6.82 -40.53 -17.32
N VAL A 37 6.72 -40.01 -16.10
CA VAL A 37 5.55 -39.26 -15.68
C VAL A 37 5.46 -37.91 -16.41
N TYR A 38 6.57 -37.17 -16.59
CA TYR A 38 6.55 -35.91 -17.34
C TYR A 38 6.21 -36.15 -18.84
N GLU A 39 6.73 -37.20 -19.46
CA GLU A 39 6.38 -37.58 -20.83
C GLU A 39 4.87 -37.92 -20.99
N ALA A 40 4.28 -38.58 -20.00
CA ALA A 40 2.85 -38.84 -19.97
C ALA A 40 2.01 -37.56 -19.75
N ILE A 41 2.45 -36.68 -18.87
CA ILE A 41 1.82 -35.37 -18.65
C ILE A 41 1.79 -34.55 -19.93
N GLU A 42 2.91 -34.46 -20.64
CA GLU A 42 3.05 -33.70 -21.88
C GLU A 42 2.17 -34.31 -23.00
N ARG A 43 2.23 -35.63 -23.19
CA ARG A 43 1.46 -36.34 -24.21
C ARG A 43 -0.06 -36.21 -24.04
N LEU A 44 -0.51 -36.25 -22.77
CA LEU A 44 -1.94 -36.14 -22.44
C LEU A 44 -2.41 -34.68 -22.28
N GLY A 45 -1.51 -33.71 -22.26
CA GLY A 45 -1.84 -32.32 -21.96
C GLY A 45 -2.40 -32.13 -20.54
N TYR A 46 -1.99 -32.99 -19.60
CA TYR A 46 -2.47 -32.92 -18.22
C TYR A 46 -1.97 -31.64 -17.53
N ARG A 47 -2.91 -30.89 -16.94
CA ARG A 47 -2.59 -29.76 -16.06
C ARG A 47 -2.93 -30.13 -14.61
N PRO A 48 -1.93 -30.13 -13.71
CA PRO A 48 -2.17 -30.42 -12.30
C PRO A 48 -3.24 -29.47 -11.72
N ASN A 49 -4.25 -30.04 -11.06
CA ASN A 49 -5.30 -29.27 -10.44
C ASN A 49 -4.78 -28.68 -9.10
N ALA A 50 -4.62 -27.35 -9.04
CA ALA A 50 -4.15 -26.64 -7.87
C ALA A 50 -5.10 -26.81 -6.66
N VAL A 51 -6.42 -26.92 -6.90
CA VAL A 51 -7.41 -27.14 -5.84
C VAL A 51 -7.24 -28.51 -5.19
N ALA A 52 -7.09 -29.57 -6.01
CA ALA A 52 -6.85 -30.92 -5.51
C ALA A 52 -5.52 -31.02 -4.73
N ARG A 53 -4.50 -30.28 -5.18
CA ARG A 53 -3.20 -30.19 -4.50
C ARG A 53 -3.33 -29.47 -3.18
N GLY A 54 -4.05 -28.35 -3.14
CA GLY A 54 -4.30 -27.56 -1.93
C GLY A 54 -5.04 -28.37 -0.86
N LEU A 55 -6.04 -29.17 -1.24
CA LEU A 55 -6.76 -30.08 -0.35
C LEU A 55 -5.83 -31.14 0.28
N ALA A 56 -4.89 -31.68 -0.50
CA ALA A 56 -3.96 -32.69 0.00
C ALA A 56 -2.85 -32.12 0.90
N SER A 57 -2.35 -30.92 0.59
CA SER A 57 -1.25 -30.27 1.31
C SER A 57 -1.71 -29.32 2.42
N LYS A 58 -3.00 -28.99 2.48
CA LYS A 58 -3.58 -27.91 3.30
C LYS A 58 -2.90 -26.54 3.04
N LYS A 59 -2.33 -26.34 1.84
CA LYS A 59 -1.69 -25.10 1.39
C LYS A 59 -2.06 -24.82 -0.04
N THR A 60 -2.51 -23.63 -0.32
CA THR A 60 -2.88 -23.18 -1.67
C THR A 60 -1.74 -22.47 -2.39
N THR A 61 -0.67 -22.12 -1.67
CA THR A 61 0.42 -21.24 -2.15
C THR A 61 -0.11 -19.94 -2.73
N THR A 62 -1.14 -19.40 -2.09
CA THR A 62 -1.82 -18.19 -2.52
C THR A 62 -1.99 -17.23 -1.35
N VAL A 63 -1.70 -15.96 -1.57
CA VAL A 63 -1.90 -14.87 -0.61
C VAL A 63 -2.97 -13.93 -1.13
N GLY A 64 -3.91 -13.56 -0.26
CA GLY A 64 -4.89 -12.52 -0.54
C GLY A 64 -4.28 -11.14 -0.31
N VAL A 65 -4.57 -10.20 -1.21
CA VAL A 65 -4.15 -8.80 -1.09
C VAL A 65 -5.37 -7.91 -1.29
N VAL A 66 -5.79 -7.22 -0.23
CA VAL A 66 -6.90 -6.26 -0.27
C VAL A 66 -6.31 -4.86 -0.41
N ILE A 67 -6.75 -4.13 -1.44
CA ILE A 67 -6.31 -2.75 -1.69
C ILE A 67 -7.51 -1.81 -1.77
N PRO A 68 -7.35 -0.55 -1.37
CA PRO A 68 -8.43 0.44 -1.43
C PRO A 68 -8.83 0.81 -2.85
N ASP A 69 -7.85 1.01 -3.75
CA ASP A 69 -8.11 1.49 -5.11
C ASP A 69 -6.92 1.17 -6.03
N ILE A 70 -7.13 0.25 -6.97
CA ILE A 70 -6.11 -0.18 -7.94
C ILE A 70 -5.68 0.94 -8.90
N SER A 71 -6.54 1.95 -9.11
CA SER A 71 -6.23 3.07 -10.00
C SER A 71 -5.24 4.08 -9.38
N ASN A 72 -5.04 4.03 -8.06
CA ASN A 72 -4.06 4.87 -7.38
C ASN A 72 -2.67 4.24 -7.46
N SER A 73 -1.70 4.98 -8.03
CA SER A 73 -0.33 4.53 -8.26
C SER A 73 0.42 4.10 -7.00
N ILE A 74 0.08 4.64 -5.83
CA ILE A 74 0.63 4.25 -4.52
C ILE A 74 0.40 2.76 -4.28
N PHE A 75 -0.86 2.31 -4.39
CA PHE A 75 -1.19 0.91 -4.13
C PHE A 75 -0.66 -0.03 -5.21
N ALA A 76 -0.51 0.45 -6.45
CA ALA A 76 0.11 -0.32 -7.52
C ALA A 76 1.61 -0.57 -7.24
N GLU A 77 2.33 0.42 -6.72
CA GLU A 77 3.75 0.29 -6.36
C GLU A 77 3.97 -0.60 -5.14
N ILE A 78 3.11 -0.47 -4.12
CA ILE A 78 3.10 -1.38 -2.96
C ILE A 78 2.82 -2.82 -3.43
N ALA A 79 1.79 -3.02 -4.28
CA ALA A 79 1.44 -4.34 -4.82
C ALA A 79 2.60 -4.95 -5.63
N ARG A 80 3.40 -4.15 -6.32
CA ARG A 80 4.59 -4.61 -7.01
C ARG A 80 5.63 -5.18 -6.05
N GLY A 81 5.90 -4.50 -4.93
CA GLY A 81 6.78 -5.01 -3.87
C GLY A 81 6.27 -6.31 -3.25
N ILE A 82 4.94 -6.41 -3.04
CA ILE A 82 4.30 -7.65 -2.57
C ILE A 82 4.52 -8.78 -3.56
N GLU A 83 4.26 -8.54 -4.85
CA GLU A 83 4.34 -9.56 -5.91
C GLU A 83 5.75 -10.10 -6.06
N ASP A 84 6.77 -9.25 -6.08
CA ASP A 84 8.16 -9.69 -6.23
C ASP A 84 8.59 -10.60 -5.07
N ILE A 85 8.21 -10.27 -3.84
CA ILE A 85 8.52 -11.11 -2.68
C ILE A 85 7.65 -12.37 -2.65
N ALA A 86 6.38 -12.30 -3.03
CA ALA A 86 5.52 -13.48 -3.16
C ALA A 86 6.11 -14.49 -4.14
N ASN A 87 6.54 -14.03 -5.33
CA ASN A 87 7.20 -14.85 -6.34
C ASN A 87 8.48 -15.51 -5.83
N MET A 88 9.31 -14.76 -5.08
CA MET A 88 10.55 -15.29 -4.47
C MET A 88 10.27 -16.46 -3.51
N TYR A 89 9.14 -16.42 -2.81
CA TYR A 89 8.70 -17.49 -1.91
C TYR A 89 7.72 -18.49 -2.55
N HIS A 90 7.51 -18.42 -3.88
CA HIS A 90 6.62 -19.27 -4.66
C HIS A 90 5.14 -19.18 -4.26
N TYR A 91 4.70 -17.99 -3.85
CA TYR A 91 3.28 -17.68 -3.65
C TYR A 91 2.73 -16.92 -4.86
N ASN A 92 1.47 -17.21 -5.19
CA ASN A 92 0.67 -16.37 -6.07
C ASN A 92 -0.10 -15.34 -5.25
N ILE A 93 -0.47 -14.22 -5.84
CA ILE A 93 -1.35 -13.24 -5.20
C ILE A 93 -2.73 -13.21 -5.85
N ILE A 94 -3.77 -13.02 -5.04
CA ILE A 94 -5.11 -12.64 -5.48
C ILE A 94 -5.35 -11.23 -4.97
N LEU A 95 -5.36 -10.27 -5.89
CA LEU A 95 -5.56 -8.86 -5.58
C LEU A 95 -7.05 -8.52 -5.69
N CYS A 96 -7.59 -7.88 -4.65
CA CYS A 96 -8.97 -7.48 -4.55
C CYS A 96 -9.11 -5.99 -4.25
N ASN A 97 -9.93 -5.29 -5.03
CA ASN A 97 -10.20 -3.87 -4.87
C ASN A 97 -11.43 -3.62 -3.97
N ALA A 98 -11.26 -2.83 -2.91
CA ALA A 98 -12.28 -2.63 -1.87
C ALA A 98 -13.00 -1.27 -1.93
N ASP A 99 -12.58 -0.32 -2.79
CA ASP A 99 -13.16 1.00 -3.03
C ASP A 99 -13.29 1.88 -1.75
N LYS A 100 -12.46 1.64 -0.75
CA LYS A 100 -12.50 2.32 0.57
C LYS A 100 -13.88 2.21 1.25
N LYS A 101 -14.61 1.11 1.03
CA LYS A 101 -15.92 0.84 1.62
C LYS A 101 -15.82 -0.30 2.62
N LYS A 102 -16.03 -0.01 3.90
CA LYS A 102 -15.92 -0.98 5.00
C LYS A 102 -16.63 -2.30 4.70
N GLU A 103 -17.89 -2.25 4.25
CA GLU A 103 -18.69 -3.44 3.98
C GLU A 103 -18.08 -4.27 2.82
N LYS A 104 -17.47 -3.60 1.84
CA LYS A 104 -16.77 -4.27 0.74
C LYS A 104 -15.45 -4.85 1.20
N GLU A 105 -14.70 -4.15 2.06
CA GLU A 105 -13.45 -4.63 2.65
C GLU A 105 -13.67 -5.94 3.40
N ILE A 106 -14.65 -5.99 4.31
CA ILE A 106 -14.98 -7.19 5.08
C ILE A 106 -15.46 -8.33 4.17
N ARG A 107 -16.33 -8.03 3.20
CA ARG A 107 -16.80 -9.05 2.23
C ARG A 107 -15.65 -9.64 1.43
N VAL A 108 -14.72 -8.82 0.97
CA VAL A 108 -13.54 -9.27 0.20
C VAL A 108 -12.61 -10.12 1.06
N VAL A 109 -12.37 -9.73 2.32
CA VAL A 109 -11.62 -10.54 3.29
C VAL A 109 -12.26 -11.92 3.43
N ASN A 110 -13.56 -12.00 3.70
CA ASN A 110 -14.27 -13.28 3.83
C ASN A 110 -14.18 -14.11 2.55
N THR A 111 -14.35 -13.50 1.37
CA THR A 111 -14.19 -14.19 0.08
C THR A 111 -12.80 -14.79 -0.09
N LEU A 112 -11.74 -14.10 0.31
CA LEU A 112 -10.37 -14.61 0.26
C LEU A 112 -10.16 -15.77 1.24
N LEU A 113 -10.74 -15.69 2.44
CA LEU A 113 -10.70 -16.77 3.43
C LEU A 113 -11.45 -18.02 2.92
N GLU A 114 -12.63 -17.85 2.30
CA GLU A 114 -13.37 -18.94 1.64
C GLU A 114 -12.57 -19.59 0.50
N LYS A 115 -11.74 -18.81 -0.22
CA LYS A 115 -10.79 -19.31 -1.22
C LYS A 115 -9.57 -20.02 -0.62
N GLN A 116 -9.50 -20.11 0.71
CA GLN A 116 -8.43 -20.80 1.44
C GLN A 116 -7.04 -20.22 1.13
N VAL A 117 -6.91 -18.89 1.06
CA VAL A 117 -5.58 -18.26 0.99
C VAL A 117 -4.76 -18.62 2.22
N ASP A 118 -3.43 -18.74 2.08
CA ASP A 118 -2.53 -19.12 3.16
C ASP A 118 -2.20 -17.95 4.10
N GLY A 119 -2.45 -16.71 3.67
CA GLY A 119 -2.27 -15.48 4.42
C GLY A 119 -2.92 -14.30 3.69
N LEU A 120 -3.04 -13.16 4.38
CA LEU A 120 -3.71 -11.98 3.86
C LEU A 120 -2.90 -10.71 4.15
N LEU A 121 -2.72 -9.88 3.13
CA LEU A 121 -2.26 -8.50 3.27
C LEU A 121 -3.46 -7.56 3.11
N PHE A 122 -3.63 -6.68 4.07
CA PHE A 122 -4.71 -5.72 4.07
C PHE A 122 -4.16 -4.29 4.01
N MET A 123 -4.57 -3.58 2.97
CA MET A 123 -4.40 -2.15 2.82
C MET A 123 -5.79 -1.53 2.79
N GLY A 124 -6.14 -0.77 3.80
CA GLY A 124 -7.47 -0.20 3.92
C GLY A 124 -7.41 1.22 4.46
N GLY A 125 -8.57 1.72 4.79
CA GLY A 125 -8.69 2.94 5.58
C GLY A 125 -8.55 2.65 7.08
N THR A 126 -9.49 3.14 7.87
CA THR A 126 -9.55 2.89 9.31
C THR A 126 -9.88 1.43 9.61
N VAL A 127 -9.04 0.75 10.38
CA VAL A 127 -9.34 -0.57 10.90
C VAL A 127 -10.37 -0.43 12.02
N THR A 128 -11.58 -0.92 11.80
CA THR A 128 -12.70 -0.85 12.76
C THR A 128 -12.83 -2.15 13.53
N GLU A 129 -13.69 -2.16 14.57
CA GLU A 129 -14.00 -3.37 15.34
C GLU A 129 -14.49 -4.53 14.47
N ASP A 130 -15.31 -4.22 13.44
CA ASP A 130 -15.79 -5.25 12.51
C ASP A 130 -14.64 -5.89 11.71
N HIS A 131 -13.60 -5.10 11.34
CA HIS A 131 -12.39 -5.65 10.73
C HIS A 131 -11.63 -6.53 11.71
N LEU A 132 -11.45 -6.08 12.96
CA LEU A 132 -10.77 -6.87 13.98
C LEU A 132 -11.46 -8.20 14.23
N GLN A 133 -12.79 -8.22 14.29
CA GLN A 133 -13.57 -9.47 14.43
C GLN A 133 -13.35 -10.41 13.23
N ALA A 134 -13.38 -9.87 11.99
CA ALA A 134 -13.10 -10.66 10.78
C ALA A 134 -11.66 -11.21 10.79
N PHE A 135 -10.69 -10.40 11.22
CA PHE A 135 -9.28 -10.80 11.28
C PHE A 135 -9.01 -11.84 12.37
N GLN A 136 -9.58 -11.67 13.57
CA GLN A 136 -9.41 -12.59 14.69
C GLN A 136 -10.09 -13.94 14.46
N SER A 137 -11.21 -13.95 13.71
CA SER A 137 -11.88 -15.18 13.30
C SER A 137 -11.13 -15.95 12.21
N SER A 138 -10.11 -15.35 11.62
CA SER A 138 -9.31 -15.95 10.55
C SER A 138 -8.36 -17.02 11.09
N ALA A 139 -8.30 -18.15 10.38
CA ALA A 139 -7.33 -19.22 10.67
C ALA A 139 -5.94 -18.95 10.07
N VAL A 140 -5.79 -17.88 9.26
CA VAL A 140 -4.55 -17.53 8.58
C VAL A 140 -4.00 -16.18 9.07
N PRO A 141 -2.69 -15.97 9.04
CA PRO A 141 -2.09 -14.71 9.47
C PRO A 141 -2.49 -13.57 8.54
N ILE A 142 -2.68 -12.40 9.15
CA ILE A 142 -3.00 -11.15 8.48
C ILE A 142 -1.94 -10.11 8.85
N VAL A 143 -1.50 -9.33 7.85
CA VAL A 143 -0.59 -8.20 8.04
C VAL A 143 -1.21 -6.95 7.40
N LEU A 144 -1.23 -5.87 8.15
CA LEU A 144 -1.61 -4.55 7.65
C LEU A 144 -0.43 -3.91 6.91
N CYS A 145 -0.69 -3.25 5.79
CA CYS A 145 0.34 -2.55 5.01
C CYS A 145 -0.16 -1.15 4.64
N ALA A 146 0.64 -0.12 4.91
CA ALA A 146 0.27 1.28 4.75
C ALA A 146 -1.05 1.64 5.47
N THR A 147 -1.35 0.94 6.53
CA THR A 147 -2.41 1.19 7.50
C THR A 147 -2.06 0.48 8.81
N ARG A 148 -2.71 0.83 9.89
CA ARG A 148 -2.45 0.26 11.21
C ARG A 148 -3.73 0.08 12.01
N ASP A 149 -3.70 -0.86 12.92
CA ASP A 149 -4.63 -0.98 14.02
C ASP A 149 -4.13 -0.12 15.19
N GLU A 150 -4.99 0.75 15.72
CA GLU A 150 -4.64 1.64 16.83
C GLU A 150 -4.31 0.87 18.12
N ASN A 151 -4.92 -0.29 18.32
CA ASN A 151 -4.67 -1.15 19.46
C ASN A 151 -3.39 -2.00 19.31
N GLY A 152 -2.79 -2.04 18.13
CA GLY A 152 -1.57 -2.79 17.85
C GLY A 152 -1.74 -4.31 17.91
N LEU A 153 -2.96 -4.82 17.74
CA LEU A 153 -3.28 -6.25 17.81
C LEU A 153 -2.86 -7.00 16.54
N ILE A 154 -2.85 -6.30 15.40
CA ILE A 154 -2.54 -6.88 14.09
C ILE A 154 -1.15 -6.42 13.64
N PRO A 155 -0.28 -7.36 13.21
CA PRO A 155 1.02 -7.01 12.63
C PRO A 155 0.91 -6.01 11.50
N SER A 156 1.81 -5.01 11.46
CA SER A 156 1.73 -3.94 10.50
C SER A 156 3.09 -3.46 9.98
N VAL A 157 3.10 -2.95 8.74
CA VAL A 157 4.23 -2.25 8.11
C VAL A 157 3.72 -0.91 7.59
N ASP A 158 4.30 0.18 8.07
CA ASP A 158 3.87 1.54 7.76
C ASP A 158 5.06 2.51 7.85
N ILE A 159 4.83 3.80 7.65
CA ILE A 159 5.74 4.88 8.00
C ILE A 159 5.20 5.65 9.22
N ASP A 160 6.01 6.56 9.77
CA ASP A 160 5.52 7.55 10.71
C ASP A 160 4.95 8.76 9.96
N HIS A 161 3.62 8.76 9.76
CA HIS A 161 2.92 9.82 9.02
C HIS A 161 2.95 11.18 9.72
N GLU A 162 3.02 11.19 11.05
CA GLU A 162 3.12 12.43 11.81
C GLU A 162 4.51 13.06 11.63
N ALA A 163 5.57 12.25 11.75
CA ALA A 163 6.93 12.70 11.50
C ALA A 163 7.14 13.13 10.03
N ALA A 164 6.59 12.41 9.07
CA ALA A 164 6.66 12.78 7.65
C ALA A 164 6.02 14.15 7.37
N ALA A 165 4.86 14.41 7.94
CA ALA A 165 4.20 15.71 7.81
C ALA A 165 4.94 16.82 8.57
N PHE A 166 5.48 16.52 9.75
CA PHE A 166 6.34 17.44 10.49
C PHE A 166 7.54 17.86 9.65
N ASP A 167 8.24 16.92 9.04
CA ASP A 167 9.43 17.19 8.21
C ASP A 167 9.08 17.98 6.94
N ALA A 168 7.93 17.69 6.32
CA ALA A 168 7.42 18.49 5.19
C ALA A 168 7.22 19.95 5.57
N VAL A 169 6.49 20.22 6.65
CA VAL A 169 6.20 21.58 7.10
C VAL A 169 7.46 22.28 7.63
N ASN A 170 8.31 21.56 8.36
CA ASN A 170 9.60 22.09 8.82
C ASN A 170 10.53 22.47 7.65
N THR A 171 10.43 21.78 6.51
CA THR A 171 11.13 22.17 5.29
C THR A 171 10.66 23.54 4.80
N LEU A 172 9.36 23.82 4.75
CA LEU A 172 8.84 25.15 4.42
C LEU A 172 9.33 26.21 5.42
N ILE A 173 9.30 25.90 6.72
CA ILE A 173 9.75 26.80 7.79
C ILE A 173 11.24 27.16 7.64
N ARG A 174 12.09 26.18 7.31
CA ARG A 174 13.52 26.39 7.05
C ARG A 174 13.78 27.24 5.80
N HIS A 175 12.83 27.24 4.85
CA HIS A 175 12.87 28.13 3.68
C HIS A 175 12.25 29.51 3.94
N GLY A 176 12.02 29.88 5.21
CA GLY A 176 11.57 31.21 5.62
C GLY A 176 10.06 31.39 5.67
N HIS A 177 9.27 30.39 5.27
CA HIS A 177 7.81 30.50 5.32
C HIS A 177 7.27 30.49 6.75
N ARG A 178 6.36 31.43 7.04
CA ARG A 178 5.65 31.53 8.31
C ARG A 178 4.13 31.51 8.12
N GLU A 179 3.67 31.75 6.92
CA GLU A 179 2.27 31.73 6.51
C GLU A 179 2.01 30.46 5.69
N ILE A 180 1.80 29.35 6.41
CA ILE A 180 1.73 28.00 5.84
C ILE A 180 0.31 27.46 6.01
N ALA A 181 -0.37 27.13 4.91
CA ALA A 181 -1.66 26.47 4.93
C ALA A 181 -1.53 24.97 4.66
N MET A 182 -2.57 24.20 4.99
CA MET A 182 -2.63 22.77 4.77
C MET A 182 -3.84 22.37 3.94
N ILE A 183 -3.61 21.51 2.93
CA ILE A 183 -4.64 20.71 2.29
C ILE A 183 -4.56 19.31 2.88
N SER A 184 -5.43 19.03 3.85
CA SER A 184 -5.45 17.76 4.59
C SER A 184 -6.26 16.69 3.87
N GLY A 185 -6.04 15.43 4.20
CA GLY A 185 -7.01 14.37 3.97
C GLY A 185 -8.11 14.38 5.02
N THR A 186 -9.03 13.41 4.95
CA THR A 186 -10.08 13.27 5.98
C THR A 186 -9.47 13.00 7.36
N LEU A 187 -9.90 13.76 8.36
CA LEU A 187 -9.44 13.60 9.75
C LEU A 187 -10.00 12.34 10.43
N GLN A 188 -10.97 11.69 9.80
CA GLN A 188 -11.50 10.39 10.23
C GLN A 188 -10.59 9.22 9.84
N ASP A 189 -9.54 9.47 9.07
CA ASP A 189 -8.48 8.52 8.77
C ASP A 189 -7.33 8.74 9.78
N PRO A 190 -7.22 7.89 10.83
CA PRO A 190 -6.23 8.12 11.90
C PRO A 190 -4.80 7.93 11.41
N ALA A 191 -4.58 7.03 10.46
CA ALA A 191 -3.24 6.73 9.96
C ALA A 191 -2.69 7.86 9.09
N ASN A 192 -3.45 8.34 8.11
CA ASN A 192 -2.96 9.33 7.14
C ASN A 192 -3.46 10.75 7.45
N GLY A 193 -4.77 10.97 7.43
CA GLY A 193 -5.33 12.32 7.55
C GLY A 193 -5.04 12.95 8.90
N TYR A 194 -5.43 12.28 9.98
CA TYR A 194 -5.25 12.82 11.33
C TYR A 194 -3.78 12.91 11.73
N SER A 195 -2.98 11.85 11.50
CA SER A 195 -1.55 11.88 11.86
C SER A 195 -0.79 12.95 11.09
N ARG A 196 -1.03 13.12 9.78
CA ARG A 196 -0.40 14.22 9.00
C ARG A 196 -0.85 15.60 9.47
N PHE A 197 -2.11 15.74 9.87
CA PHE A 197 -2.61 16.98 10.47
C PHE A 197 -1.92 17.29 11.83
N GLN A 198 -1.69 16.28 12.67
CA GLN A 198 -0.94 16.47 13.91
C GLN A 198 0.51 16.88 13.65
N GLY A 199 1.17 16.26 12.67
CA GLY A 199 2.54 16.63 12.26
C GLY A 199 2.63 18.08 11.79
N TYR A 200 1.66 18.58 11.00
CA TYR A 200 1.54 19.98 10.61
C TYR A 200 1.43 20.89 11.83
N LYS A 201 0.51 20.61 12.75
CA LYS A 201 0.33 21.42 13.98
C LYS A 201 1.60 21.46 14.83
N LYS A 202 2.24 20.30 15.05
CA LYS A 202 3.48 20.20 15.82
C LYS A 202 4.63 21.00 15.19
N ALA A 203 4.73 21.01 13.86
CA ALA A 203 5.76 21.79 13.18
C ALA A 203 5.54 23.30 13.34
N LEU A 204 4.28 23.79 13.25
CA LEU A 204 3.95 25.17 13.51
C LEU A 204 4.26 25.57 14.97
N GLU A 205 3.84 24.73 15.93
CA GLU A 205 4.08 24.94 17.36
C GLU A 205 5.59 25.02 17.67
N ALA A 206 6.37 24.10 17.16
CA ALA A 206 7.83 24.05 17.34
C ALA A 206 8.54 25.31 16.80
N ALA A 207 7.96 25.97 15.79
CA ALA A 207 8.47 27.22 15.21
C ALA A 207 7.82 28.48 15.77
N ASN A 208 6.96 28.38 16.79
CA ASN A 208 6.15 29.46 17.34
C ASN A 208 5.31 30.18 16.27
N ILE A 209 4.70 29.41 15.36
CA ILE A 209 3.78 29.91 14.34
C ILE A 209 2.35 29.61 14.81
N GLU A 210 1.50 30.64 14.79
CA GLU A 210 0.10 30.51 15.19
C GLU A 210 -0.66 29.60 14.19
N TYR A 211 -1.34 28.58 14.73
CA TYR A 211 -2.27 27.77 13.97
C TYR A 211 -3.54 28.57 13.63
N LYS A 212 -3.97 28.51 12.36
CA LYS A 212 -5.20 29.15 11.87
C LYS A 212 -6.12 28.11 11.26
N GLU A 213 -7.32 27.99 11.79
CA GLU A 213 -8.31 27.02 11.31
C GLU A 213 -8.70 27.28 9.84
N ASP A 214 -8.84 28.55 9.44
CA ASP A 214 -9.13 28.96 8.06
C ASP A 214 -8.05 28.56 7.05
N TRP A 215 -6.86 28.20 7.53
CA TRP A 215 -5.74 27.76 6.70
C TRP A 215 -5.65 26.24 6.58
N VAL A 216 -6.67 25.51 7.01
CA VAL A 216 -6.79 24.07 6.81
C VAL A 216 -8.03 23.77 5.98
N ARG A 217 -7.84 23.09 4.86
CA ARG A 217 -8.93 22.59 4.03
C ARG A 217 -8.87 21.07 4.01
N ILE A 218 -10.01 20.45 4.26
CA ILE A 218 -10.14 18.99 4.25
C ILE A 218 -10.48 18.54 2.83
N GLY A 219 -9.61 17.72 2.26
CA GLY A 219 -9.79 17.07 0.98
C GLY A 219 -10.08 15.57 1.12
N ASN A 220 -10.04 14.88 -0.01
CA ASN A 220 -10.33 13.45 -0.13
C ASN A 220 -9.18 12.65 -0.77
N TYR A 221 -7.96 13.19 -0.73
CA TYR A 221 -6.75 12.64 -1.32
C TYR A 221 -6.73 12.64 -2.87
N ARG A 222 -7.70 13.30 -3.53
CA ARG A 222 -7.80 13.37 -4.98
C ARG A 222 -7.44 14.75 -5.50
N TYR A 223 -7.01 14.78 -6.76
CA TYR A 223 -6.64 15.98 -7.50
C TYR A 223 -7.65 17.12 -7.37
N GLU A 224 -8.96 16.82 -7.57
CA GLU A 224 -10.02 17.81 -7.55
C GLU A 224 -10.12 18.54 -6.21
N SER A 225 -9.92 17.82 -5.10
CA SER A 225 -9.94 18.45 -3.77
C SER A 225 -8.74 19.37 -3.54
N GLY A 226 -7.63 19.10 -4.19
CA GLY A 226 -6.48 20.03 -4.23
C GLY A 226 -6.80 21.33 -4.99
N VAL A 227 -7.46 21.21 -6.14
CA VAL A 227 -7.93 22.37 -6.92
C VAL A 227 -8.91 23.22 -6.11
N GLU A 228 -9.92 22.62 -5.50
CA GLU A 228 -10.93 23.32 -4.70
C GLU A 228 -10.33 24.04 -3.49
N ALA A 229 -9.46 23.35 -2.75
CA ALA A 229 -8.78 23.92 -1.59
C ALA A 229 -7.91 25.11 -1.99
N MET A 230 -7.21 25.03 -3.13
CA MET A 230 -6.33 26.11 -3.57
C MET A 230 -7.12 27.34 -4.03
N LYS A 231 -8.25 27.17 -4.73
CA LYS A 231 -9.17 28.29 -5.07
C LYS A 231 -9.61 29.06 -3.83
N TYR A 232 -9.90 28.35 -2.74
CA TYR A 232 -10.22 28.99 -1.46
C TYR A 232 -9.03 29.84 -0.94
N PHE A 233 -7.81 29.30 -0.91
CA PHE A 233 -6.64 30.03 -0.40
C PHE A 233 -6.28 31.25 -1.27
N ILE A 234 -6.42 31.15 -2.58
CA ILE A 234 -6.21 32.28 -3.52
C ILE A 234 -7.23 33.40 -3.25
N GLY A 235 -8.47 33.06 -2.89
CA GLY A 235 -9.53 34.03 -2.58
C GLY A 235 -9.41 34.75 -1.25
N LEU A 236 -8.49 34.32 -0.36
CA LEU A 236 -8.31 34.96 0.96
C LEU A 236 -7.70 36.37 0.83
N LYS A 237 -8.15 37.31 1.68
CA LYS A 237 -7.56 38.64 1.79
C LYS A 237 -6.08 38.60 2.19
N LYS A 238 -5.75 37.74 3.15
CA LYS A 238 -4.38 37.40 3.55
C LYS A 238 -4.09 35.97 3.13
N ARG A 239 -3.26 35.81 2.09
CA ARG A 239 -2.91 34.52 1.51
C ARG A 239 -1.76 33.87 2.27
N PRO A 240 -1.74 32.53 2.38
CA PRO A 240 -0.55 31.82 2.78
C PRO A 240 0.55 31.96 1.73
N THR A 241 1.81 31.89 2.14
CA THR A 241 2.96 31.90 1.22
C THR A 241 3.41 30.50 0.84
N ALA A 242 2.96 29.48 1.59
CA ALA A 242 3.26 28.09 1.33
C ALA A 242 2.09 27.17 1.65
N ILE A 243 2.03 26.06 0.96
CA ILE A 243 1.01 25.03 1.11
C ILE A 243 1.69 23.69 1.42
N PHE A 244 1.27 23.04 2.49
CA PHE A 244 1.50 21.63 2.73
C PHE A 244 0.27 20.84 2.26
N ALA A 245 0.40 20.01 1.22
CA ALA A 245 -0.65 19.12 0.78
C ALA A 245 -0.38 17.71 1.30
N ALA A 246 -1.39 17.09 1.89
CA ALA A 246 -1.24 15.76 2.49
C ALA A 246 -0.90 14.66 1.47
N THR A 247 -1.13 14.87 0.16
CA THR A 247 -0.70 13.95 -0.91
C THR A 247 -0.18 14.72 -2.12
N ASP A 248 0.66 14.05 -2.91
CA ASP A 248 1.15 14.58 -4.19
C ASP A 248 -0.01 14.88 -5.17
N GLU A 249 -1.03 14.03 -5.18
CA GLU A 249 -2.18 14.20 -6.09
C GLU A 249 -2.92 15.51 -5.79
N MET A 250 -3.16 15.83 -4.51
CA MET A 250 -3.74 17.12 -4.12
C MET A 250 -2.78 18.29 -4.38
N ALA A 251 -1.47 18.11 -4.17
CA ALA A 251 -0.47 19.12 -4.46
C ALA A 251 -0.44 19.48 -5.95
N ILE A 252 -0.54 18.49 -6.84
CA ILE A 252 -0.61 18.70 -8.29
C ILE A 252 -1.88 19.48 -8.66
N GLY A 253 -3.02 19.15 -8.04
CA GLY A 253 -4.26 19.91 -8.19
C GLY A 253 -4.10 21.38 -7.76
N ALA A 254 -3.43 21.61 -6.63
CA ALA A 254 -3.13 22.96 -6.17
C ALA A 254 -2.20 23.72 -7.12
N ILE A 255 -1.14 23.10 -7.65
CA ILE A 255 -0.22 23.69 -8.62
C ILE A 255 -0.98 24.15 -9.87
N HIS A 256 -1.82 23.28 -10.44
CA HIS A 256 -2.59 23.62 -11.63
C HIS A 256 -3.59 24.76 -11.35
N SER A 257 -4.27 24.74 -10.19
CA SER A 257 -5.20 25.82 -9.80
C SER A 257 -4.48 27.17 -9.67
N ILE A 258 -3.24 27.20 -9.17
CA ILE A 258 -2.42 28.42 -9.09
C ILE A 258 -2.09 28.91 -10.50
N GLN A 259 -1.68 28.01 -11.38
CA GLN A 259 -1.31 28.33 -12.77
C GLN A 259 -2.51 28.82 -13.60
N ASP A 260 -3.69 28.23 -13.39
CA ASP A 260 -4.93 28.64 -14.06
C ASP A 260 -5.35 30.07 -13.69
N GLU A 261 -4.99 30.55 -12.49
CA GLU A 261 -5.19 31.93 -12.04
C GLU A 261 -4.03 32.89 -12.44
N GLY A 262 -3.11 32.41 -13.27
CA GLY A 262 -1.95 33.19 -13.76
C GLY A 262 -0.86 33.44 -12.71
N LEU A 263 -0.93 32.76 -11.57
CA LEU A 263 0.05 32.79 -10.48
C LEU A 263 1.12 31.71 -10.68
N LYS A 264 2.20 31.79 -9.93
CA LYS A 264 3.38 30.94 -10.11
C LYS A 264 3.73 30.14 -8.87
N VAL A 265 4.18 28.91 -9.10
CA VAL A 265 4.85 28.06 -8.13
C VAL A 265 6.32 27.95 -8.57
N PRO A 266 7.29 28.27 -7.69
CA PRO A 266 7.16 28.57 -6.27
C PRO A 266 7.02 30.06 -5.93
N ASP A 267 6.99 31.00 -6.89
CA ASP A 267 7.17 32.43 -6.67
C ASP A 267 6.03 33.04 -5.81
N ASP A 268 4.76 32.73 -6.14
CA ASP A 268 3.60 33.22 -5.38
C ASP A 268 3.21 32.24 -4.24
N PHE A 269 3.42 30.94 -4.47
CA PHE A 269 3.15 29.89 -3.47
C PHE A 269 4.19 28.80 -3.55
N SER A 270 4.87 28.51 -2.45
CA SER A 270 5.66 27.29 -2.31
C SER A 270 4.75 26.12 -1.97
N ILE A 271 5.02 24.93 -2.55
CA ILE A 271 4.21 23.72 -2.31
C ILE A 271 5.12 22.55 -1.95
N ILE A 272 4.75 21.84 -0.88
CA ILE A 272 5.33 20.56 -0.50
C ILE A 272 4.22 19.55 -0.20
N SER A 273 4.50 18.27 -0.41
CA SER A 273 3.54 17.19 -0.18
C SER A 273 4.19 15.94 0.42
N VAL A 274 3.42 14.88 0.47
CA VAL A 274 3.89 13.54 0.85
C VAL A 274 3.48 12.57 -0.27
N ASP A 275 4.29 11.59 -0.53
CA ASP A 275 4.15 10.30 -1.23
C ASP A 275 5.31 10.04 -2.20
N ASN A 276 5.78 11.03 -2.98
CA ASN A 276 6.74 10.90 -4.06
C ASN A 276 6.27 9.98 -5.19
N ILE A 277 5.01 10.12 -5.61
CA ILE A 277 4.52 9.40 -6.78
C ILE A 277 5.25 9.84 -8.06
N ARG A 278 5.25 9.01 -9.09
CA ARG A 278 5.94 9.29 -10.35
C ARG A 278 5.59 10.66 -10.96
N LEU A 279 4.33 11.09 -10.81
CA LEU A 279 3.87 12.40 -11.31
C LEU A 279 4.55 13.57 -10.62
N ALA A 280 5.02 13.44 -9.37
CA ALA A 280 5.72 14.51 -8.65
C ALA A 280 6.98 15.00 -9.40
N SER A 281 7.67 14.11 -10.12
CA SER A 281 8.83 14.45 -10.95
C SER A 281 8.45 14.94 -12.37
N MET A 282 7.20 14.71 -12.78
CA MET A 282 6.73 15.03 -14.15
C MET A 282 6.00 16.37 -14.23
N VAL A 283 5.31 16.80 -13.16
CA VAL A 283 4.63 18.10 -13.08
C VAL A 283 5.62 19.27 -13.21
N ARG A 284 5.13 20.44 -13.60
CA ARG A 284 5.93 21.67 -13.68
C ARG A 284 5.30 22.77 -12.82
N PRO A 285 6.12 23.31 -11.84
CA PRO A 285 7.47 22.84 -11.45
C PRO A 285 7.45 21.44 -10.86
N GLN A 286 8.61 20.75 -10.87
CA GLN A 286 8.74 19.46 -10.20
C GLN A 286 8.45 19.61 -8.69
N LEU A 287 7.61 18.72 -8.16
CA LEU A 287 7.08 18.81 -6.81
C LEU A 287 8.07 18.30 -5.75
N THR A 288 8.39 19.15 -4.78
CA THR A 288 9.07 18.80 -3.55
C THR A 288 8.11 17.97 -2.68
N THR A 289 8.56 16.83 -2.20
CA THR A 289 7.68 15.87 -1.50
C THR A 289 8.44 15.02 -0.49
N VAL A 290 7.77 14.54 0.53
CA VAL A 290 8.31 13.52 1.43
C VAL A 290 8.03 12.15 0.81
N ALA A 291 9.09 11.44 0.45
CA ALA A 291 9.00 10.12 -0.16
C ALA A 291 8.67 9.06 0.88
N GLN A 292 7.65 8.28 0.57
CA GLN A 292 7.36 7.01 1.25
C GLN A 292 7.99 5.86 0.43
N PRO A 293 8.61 4.87 1.08
CA PRO A 293 9.20 3.73 0.38
C PRO A 293 8.13 2.70 -0.03
N MET A 294 7.26 3.05 -1.00
CA MET A 294 6.07 2.28 -1.38
C MET A 294 6.37 0.83 -1.72
N TYR A 295 7.38 0.60 -2.56
CA TYR A 295 7.82 -0.75 -2.91
C TYR A 295 8.27 -1.53 -1.68
N ASP A 296 9.07 -0.91 -0.80
CA ASP A 296 9.58 -1.57 0.40
C ASP A 296 8.48 -1.85 1.42
N LEU A 297 7.45 -0.98 1.53
CA LEU A 297 6.26 -1.23 2.35
C LEU A 297 5.63 -2.57 1.96
N GLY A 298 5.40 -2.78 0.66
CA GLY A 298 4.87 -4.04 0.13
C GLY A 298 5.81 -5.23 0.35
N ALA A 299 7.09 -5.05 0.04
CA ALA A 299 8.10 -6.10 0.15
C ALA A 299 8.29 -6.57 1.59
N VAL A 300 8.36 -5.63 2.54
CA VAL A 300 8.54 -5.94 3.98
C VAL A 300 7.26 -6.56 4.55
N ALA A 301 6.07 -6.06 4.16
CA ALA A 301 4.81 -6.64 4.59
C ALA A 301 4.65 -8.10 4.12
N MET A 302 5.01 -8.40 2.88
CA MET A 302 4.97 -9.78 2.37
C MET A 302 6.01 -10.69 3.04
N ARG A 303 7.21 -10.18 3.35
CA ARG A 303 8.21 -10.93 4.13
C ARG A 303 7.71 -11.24 5.54
N LEU A 304 7.11 -10.24 6.21
CA LEU A 304 6.51 -10.41 7.53
C LEU A 304 5.42 -11.47 7.50
N LEU A 305 4.49 -11.39 6.54
CA LEU A 305 3.44 -12.37 6.35
C LEU A 305 4.00 -13.77 6.10
N THR A 306 5.05 -13.89 5.27
CA THR A 306 5.69 -15.18 4.97
C THR A 306 6.28 -15.83 6.23
N LYS A 307 6.92 -15.06 7.11
CA LYS A 307 7.42 -15.55 8.40
C LYS A 307 6.27 -16.08 9.28
N LEU A 308 5.18 -15.31 9.36
CA LEU A 308 4.00 -15.71 10.14
C LEU A 308 3.34 -16.98 9.58
N MET A 309 3.21 -17.12 8.25
CA MET A 309 2.70 -18.34 7.61
C MET A 309 3.58 -19.56 7.88
N LYS A 310 4.89 -19.37 8.06
CA LYS A 310 5.85 -20.41 8.44
C LYS A 310 5.91 -20.66 9.94
N LYS A 311 5.18 -19.88 10.74
CA LYS A 311 5.21 -19.90 12.21
C LYS A 311 6.61 -19.62 12.78
N GLU A 312 7.38 -18.81 12.08
CA GLU A 312 8.66 -18.31 12.59
C GLU A 312 8.42 -17.30 13.72
N ASN A 313 9.34 -17.25 14.68
CA ASN A 313 9.27 -16.22 15.72
C ASN A 313 9.54 -14.84 15.11
N VAL A 314 8.65 -13.89 15.36
CA VAL A 314 8.77 -12.49 14.91
C VAL A 314 8.79 -11.59 16.14
N GLU A 315 9.95 -11.03 16.45
CA GLU A 315 10.15 -10.16 17.63
C GLU A 315 9.40 -8.82 17.48
N ASN A 316 9.43 -8.24 16.26
CA ASN A 316 8.77 -6.97 15.98
C ASN A 316 7.67 -7.16 14.94
N THR A 317 6.44 -7.04 15.40
CA THR A 317 5.23 -7.15 14.56
C THR A 317 4.76 -5.80 14.01
N ARG A 318 5.32 -4.68 14.50
CA ARG A 318 5.03 -3.32 14.02
C ARG A 318 6.30 -2.72 13.44
N VAL A 319 6.40 -2.71 12.12
CA VAL A 319 7.56 -2.22 11.38
C VAL A 319 7.26 -0.81 10.85
N ILE A 320 8.09 0.15 11.22
CA ILE A 320 8.02 1.51 10.71
C ILE A 320 9.23 1.72 9.78
N LEU A 321 8.96 2.01 8.51
CA LEU A 321 9.99 2.29 7.52
C LEU A 321 10.34 3.79 7.53
N PRO A 322 11.58 4.16 7.19
CA PRO A 322 11.99 5.56 7.10
C PRO A 322 11.34 6.25 5.89
N HIS A 323 11.14 7.56 6.02
CA HIS A 323 10.77 8.45 4.92
C HIS A 323 11.94 9.41 4.62
N GLU A 324 11.90 10.08 3.48
CA GLU A 324 12.94 11.03 3.05
C GLU A 324 12.32 12.24 2.35
N THR A 325 12.80 13.45 2.63
CA THR A 325 12.37 14.65 1.92
C THR A 325 13.15 14.82 0.63
N ILE A 326 12.46 14.82 -0.50
CA ILE A 326 13.02 15.03 -1.84
C ILE A 326 12.76 16.47 -2.25
N LEU A 327 13.79 17.30 -2.18
CA LEU A 327 13.73 18.69 -2.63
C LEU A 327 13.74 18.76 -4.16
N ARG A 328 12.82 19.54 -4.72
CA ARG A 328 12.71 19.85 -6.15
C ARG A 328 12.47 21.35 -6.36
N LEU A 329 11.59 21.72 -7.31
CA LEU A 329 11.44 23.09 -7.79
C LEU A 329 10.17 23.80 -7.28
N SER A 330 9.36 23.17 -6.46
CA SER A 330 8.09 23.73 -6.00
C SER A 330 8.17 24.49 -4.66
N VAL A 331 9.35 24.60 -4.07
CA VAL A 331 9.61 25.36 -2.85
C VAL A 331 10.71 26.38 -3.11
N ASN A 332 10.49 27.62 -2.71
CA ASN A 332 11.44 28.74 -2.84
C ASN A 332 11.90 29.20 -1.46
N GLN A 333 13.08 29.83 -1.40
CA GLN A 333 13.56 30.52 -0.23
C GLN A 333 12.88 31.88 -0.14
N LEU A 334 12.20 32.17 0.99
CA LEU A 334 11.77 33.53 1.31
C LEU A 334 12.93 34.26 2.02
N ASN A 335 13.29 35.44 1.48
CA ASN A 335 14.31 36.31 2.05
C ASN A 335 13.75 37.12 3.22
#